data_3b8ae592a4105f9f9d3aa6973f7a8dee
#
_entry.id   3b8ae592a4105f9f9d3aa6973f7a8dee
#
_cell.length_a   1.000
_cell.length_b   1.000
_cell.length_c   1.000
_cell.angle_alpha   90.00
_cell.angle_beta   90.00
_cell.angle_gamma   90.00
#
_symmetry.space_group_name_H-M   'P 1'
#
loop_
_entity.id
_entity.type
_entity.pdbx_description
1 polymer ?
#
loop_
_entity_poly.entity_id
_entity_poly.type
_entity_poly.pdbx_seq_one_letter_code
_entity_poly.pdbx_strand_id
1 'polypeptide(L)'
;QKKFGHTGTLDPNATGVLVVLCGKSCKLLQFLSDTDKEYIGQIEFGKSTSTDDIWGEVEAEKEVNLDFCFSEELQKFVGKNHQLVPKTSNKKVNGKKLMDYQREGIEVPKVYSDIEIYSMEDLGDYSFKVACSSGTYVRSICRDLALNTNNLGCMKSLRRTKVGRFTIDQAQTLEDLETQEPVLYPSISVLDHLDKIDYQPIQDVYQGKRIRLDNLNQEVCILDAGEPIAIYEKEREGIFKSKRGLW
;
A
#
# COMPACT_ATOMS: atom_id res chain seq x y z
N GLN A 1 -26.58 -5.14 -4.29
CA GLN A 1 -25.39 -5.12 -3.41
C GLN A 1 -24.47 -3.97 -3.86
N LYS A 2 -24.14 -3.04 -2.96
CA LYS A 2 -23.23 -1.93 -3.27
C LYS A 2 -21.81 -2.49 -3.48
N LYS A 3 -21.09 -1.96 -4.45
CA LYS A 3 -19.71 -2.36 -4.74
C LYS A 3 -18.76 -1.66 -3.78
N PHE A 4 -17.82 -2.41 -3.22
CA PHE A 4 -16.74 -1.91 -2.37
C PHE A 4 -15.39 -2.40 -2.91
N GLY A 5 -14.34 -1.62 -2.66
CA GLY A 5 -12.95 -1.96 -2.95
C GLY A 5 -12.03 -1.33 -1.91
N HIS A 6 -10.78 -1.79 -1.81
CA HIS A 6 -9.80 -1.23 -0.88
C HIS A 6 -8.41 -1.14 -1.53
N THR A 7 -7.56 -0.26 -1.00
CA THR A 7 -6.24 0.06 -1.56
C THR A 7 -5.10 -0.88 -1.11
N GLY A 8 -5.40 -1.91 -0.36
CA GLY A 8 -4.43 -2.89 0.11
C GLY A 8 -4.83 -3.50 1.45
N THR A 9 -4.81 -4.82 1.50
CA THR A 9 -5.14 -5.61 2.70
C THR A 9 -4.12 -5.34 3.80
N LEU A 10 -4.60 -5.34 5.05
CA LEU A 10 -3.76 -5.50 6.23
C LEU A 10 -3.61 -6.99 6.54
N ASP A 11 -2.50 -7.37 7.17
CA ASP A 11 -2.38 -8.71 7.75
C ASP A 11 -3.45 -8.90 8.85
N PRO A 12 -3.92 -10.14 9.13
CA PRO A 12 -5.07 -10.37 10.01
C PRO A 12 -4.96 -9.73 11.40
N ASN A 13 -3.75 -9.66 11.94
CA ASN A 13 -3.47 -9.11 13.27
C ASN A 13 -2.91 -7.68 13.23
N ALA A 14 -2.78 -7.09 12.04
CA ALA A 14 -2.40 -5.69 11.90
C ALA A 14 -3.58 -4.76 12.09
N THR A 15 -3.31 -3.57 12.61
CA THR A 15 -4.29 -2.51 12.80
C THR A 15 -4.01 -1.31 11.91
N GLY A 16 -4.89 -0.31 11.92
CA GLY A 16 -4.65 0.98 11.28
C GLY A 16 -5.47 1.25 10.03
N VAL A 17 -5.01 2.18 9.22
CA VAL A 17 -5.75 2.76 8.10
C VAL A 17 -6.02 1.74 6.98
N LEU A 18 -7.28 1.56 6.64
CA LEU A 18 -7.73 0.89 5.42
C LEU A 18 -8.60 1.85 4.62
N VAL A 19 -8.13 2.27 3.46
CA VAL A 19 -8.92 3.12 2.55
C VAL A 19 -9.89 2.24 1.77
N VAL A 20 -11.18 2.48 1.99
CA VAL A 20 -12.28 1.75 1.34
C VAL A 20 -12.97 2.67 0.34
N LEU A 21 -13.16 2.18 -0.87
CA LEU A 21 -13.86 2.88 -1.95
C LEU A 21 -15.28 2.30 -2.10
N CYS A 22 -16.25 3.19 -2.22
CA CYS A 22 -17.66 2.82 -2.27
C CYS A 22 -18.28 3.14 -3.64
N GLY A 23 -19.04 2.21 -4.19
CA GLY A 23 -19.82 2.42 -5.42
C GLY A 23 -18.95 2.75 -6.64
N LYS A 24 -19.21 3.87 -7.27
CA LYS A 24 -18.47 4.33 -8.47
C LYS A 24 -17.00 4.63 -8.20
N SER A 25 -16.66 5.08 -6.98
CA SER A 25 -15.27 5.36 -6.58
C SER A 25 -14.35 4.13 -6.66
N CYS A 26 -14.89 2.90 -6.68
CA CYS A 26 -14.10 1.70 -6.93
C CYS A 26 -13.32 1.74 -8.26
N LYS A 27 -13.76 2.57 -9.22
CA LYS A 27 -13.05 2.77 -10.48
C LYS A 27 -11.73 3.53 -10.30
N LEU A 28 -11.57 4.24 -9.17
CA LEU A 28 -10.35 4.96 -8.80
C LEU A 28 -9.26 4.05 -8.20
N LEU A 29 -9.59 2.80 -7.88
CA LEU A 29 -8.65 1.90 -7.20
C LEU A 29 -7.31 1.79 -7.92
N GLN A 30 -7.30 1.73 -9.24
CA GLN A 30 -6.08 1.66 -10.05
C GLN A 30 -5.15 2.88 -9.90
N PHE A 31 -5.68 4.03 -9.46
CA PHE A 31 -4.92 5.27 -9.25
C PHE A 31 -4.48 5.45 -7.79
N LEU A 32 -4.89 4.54 -6.91
CA LEU A 32 -4.63 4.58 -5.46
C LEU A 32 -3.82 3.38 -4.97
N SER A 33 -3.64 2.35 -5.80
CA SER A 33 -2.94 1.11 -5.40
C SER A 33 -1.45 1.32 -5.12
N ASP A 34 -0.83 2.25 -5.86
CA ASP A 34 0.60 2.55 -5.77
C ASP A 34 0.92 3.74 -4.86
N THR A 35 0.05 4.03 -3.91
CA THR A 35 0.30 5.09 -2.93
C THR A 35 1.27 4.65 -1.84
N ASP A 36 2.07 5.59 -1.36
CA ASP A 36 2.98 5.40 -0.24
C ASP A 36 2.23 5.07 1.04
N LYS A 37 2.89 4.36 1.94
CA LYS A 37 2.35 3.95 3.23
C LYS A 37 3.32 4.32 4.34
N GLU A 38 2.76 4.49 5.53
CA GLU A 38 3.51 4.64 6.75
C GLU A 38 3.01 3.60 7.77
N TYR A 39 3.96 3.00 8.48
CA TYR A 39 3.68 1.98 9.48
C TYR A 39 4.45 2.25 10.76
N ILE A 40 3.90 1.81 11.88
CA ILE A 40 4.64 1.52 13.10
C ILE A 40 4.69 0.00 13.23
N GLY A 41 5.90 -0.54 13.26
CA GLY A 41 6.18 -1.96 13.46
C GLY A 41 6.99 -2.18 14.71
N GLN A 42 6.91 -3.38 15.27
CA GLN A 42 7.79 -3.84 16.35
C GLN A 42 8.37 -5.19 15.95
N ILE A 43 9.66 -5.39 16.18
CA ILE A 43 10.34 -6.66 15.97
C ILE A 43 10.49 -7.43 17.28
N GLU A 44 10.39 -8.75 17.20
CA GLU A 44 10.79 -9.67 18.25
C GLU A 44 11.99 -10.46 17.77
N PHE A 45 13.11 -10.32 18.49
CA PHE A 45 14.34 -11.07 18.27
C PHE A 45 14.31 -12.41 18.99
N GLY A 46 15.18 -13.32 18.56
CA GLY A 46 15.41 -14.62 19.19
C GLY A 46 14.72 -15.79 18.53
N LYS A 47 13.78 -15.56 17.61
CA LYS A 47 13.10 -16.64 16.87
C LYS A 47 12.77 -16.26 15.45
N SER A 48 12.70 -17.25 14.57
CA SER A 48 12.08 -17.13 13.23
C SER A 48 10.81 -17.95 13.16
N THR A 49 9.88 -17.51 12.33
CA THR A 49 8.58 -18.16 12.15
C THR A 49 8.23 -18.38 10.68
N SER A 50 7.33 -19.30 10.40
CA SER A 50 6.90 -19.66 9.06
C SER A 50 6.22 -18.53 8.27
N THR A 51 5.78 -17.47 8.96
CA THR A 51 5.06 -16.31 8.38
C THR A 51 5.84 -15.00 8.44
N ASP A 52 7.04 -15.00 9.02
CA ASP A 52 7.83 -13.81 9.35
C ASP A 52 7.12 -12.87 10.36
N ASP A 53 6.09 -13.36 11.10
CA ASP A 53 5.41 -12.68 12.21
C ASP A 53 5.21 -13.63 13.40
N ILE A 54 4.86 -13.10 14.58
CA ILE A 54 4.77 -13.91 15.81
C ILE A 54 3.64 -14.95 15.83
N TRP A 55 2.72 -14.92 14.88
CA TRP A 55 1.57 -15.84 14.80
C TRP A 55 1.87 -17.09 13.96
N GLY A 56 3.01 -17.10 13.25
CA GLY A 56 3.48 -18.29 12.54
C GLY A 56 4.07 -19.35 13.48
N GLU A 57 4.19 -20.57 12.98
CA GLU A 57 4.90 -21.64 13.68
C GLU A 57 6.38 -21.29 13.83
N VAL A 58 6.96 -21.50 15.01
CA VAL A 58 8.38 -21.27 15.26
C VAL A 58 9.22 -22.27 14.46
N GLU A 59 10.06 -21.78 13.56
CA GLU A 59 10.94 -22.62 12.74
C GLU A 59 12.33 -22.79 13.39
N ALA A 60 12.82 -21.75 14.08
CA ALA A 60 14.10 -21.79 14.79
C ALA A 60 14.14 -20.75 15.91
N GLU A 61 14.97 -21.04 16.92
CA GLU A 61 15.29 -20.14 18.03
C GLU A 61 16.79 -19.94 18.14
N LYS A 62 17.21 -18.76 18.60
CA LYS A 62 18.60 -18.39 18.80
C LYS A 62 18.70 -17.37 19.94
N GLU A 63 19.71 -17.50 20.77
CA GLU A 63 20.06 -16.47 21.76
C GLU A 63 20.31 -15.12 21.06
N VAL A 64 19.74 -14.06 21.63
CA VAL A 64 19.79 -12.73 21.02
C VAL A 64 21.18 -12.12 21.18
N ASN A 65 21.82 -11.82 20.05
CA ASN A 65 23.01 -10.98 20.03
C ASN A 65 22.56 -9.52 20.22
N LEU A 66 23.07 -8.88 21.27
CA LEU A 66 22.78 -7.47 21.61
C LEU A 66 23.87 -6.49 21.15
N ASP A 67 24.91 -6.99 20.48
CA ASP A 67 26.05 -6.17 20.01
C ASP A 67 25.69 -5.46 18.66
N PHE A 68 24.68 -4.57 18.70
CA PHE A 68 24.32 -3.72 17.59
C PHE A 68 23.55 -2.48 18.08
N CYS A 69 23.57 -1.40 17.27
CA CYS A 69 22.77 -0.22 17.49
C CYS A 69 21.53 -0.29 16.60
N PHE A 70 20.33 -0.41 17.21
CA PHE A 70 19.07 -0.61 16.47
C PHE A 70 18.80 0.54 15.51
N SER A 71 18.99 1.80 15.95
CA SER A 71 18.76 2.97 15.10
C SER A 71 19.70 3.01 13.88
N GLU A 72 20.97 2.59 14.03
CA GLU A 72 21.91 2.53 12.91
C GLU A 72 21.53 1.44 11.91
N GLU A 73 21.08 0.27 12.41
CA GLU A 73 20.62 -0.82 11.55
C GLU A 73 19.36 -0.43 10.76
N LEU A 74 18.42 0.32 11.36
CA LEU A 74 17.26 0.85 10.66
C LEU A 74 17.66 1.76 9.48
N GLN A 75 18.66 2.63 9.67
CA GLN A 75 19.09 3.56 8.63
C GLN A 75 19.68 2.88 7.38
N LYS A 76 20.19 1.65 7.52
CA LYS A 76 20.71 0.88 6.38
C LYS A 76 19.62 0.46 5.38
N PHE A 77 18.37 0.48 5.80
CA PHE A 77 17.21 0.16 4.93
C PHE A 77 16.71 1.38 4.14
N VAL A 78 17.11 2.61 4.51
CA VAL A 78 16.63 3.82 3.80
C VAL A 78 17.17 3.84 2.38
N GLY A 79 16.29 4.16 1.41
CA GLY A 79 16.57 4.17 -0.02
C GLY A 79 15.94 2.99 -0.76
N LYS A 80 16.47 2.69 -1.95
CA LYS A 80 15.99 1.61 -2.81
C LYS A 80 16.47 0.25 -2.32
N ASN A 81 15.55 -0.69 -2.22
CA ASN A 81 15.80 -2.05 -1.73
C ASN A 81 15.21 -3.10 -2.67
N HIS A 82 15.89 -4.23 -2.78
CA HIS A 82 15.43 -5.43 -3.46
C HIS A 82 14.99 -6.45 -2.40
N GLN A 83 13.71 -6.40 -2.00
CA GLN A 83 13.17 -7.10 -0.84
C GLN A 83 12.65 -8.49 -1.20
N LEU A 84 13.08 -9.52 -0.49
CA LEU A 84 12.49 -10.85 -0.59
C LEU A 84 11.08 -10.85 0.04
N VAL A 85 10.08 -11.14 -0.79
CA VAL A 85 8.67 -11.19 -0.39
C VAL A 85 8.41 -12.34 0.59
N PRO A 86 7.60 -12.15 1.66
CA PRO A 86 7.25 -13.23 2.57
C PRO A 86 6.53 -14.37 1.84
N LYS A 87 6.80 -15.62 2.26
CA LYS A 87 6.16 -16.82 1.70
C LYS A 87 4.62 -16.76 1.83
N THR A 88 4.13 -16.17 2.91
CA THR A 88 2.70 -16.01 3.22
C THR A 88 2.16 -14.67 2.71
N SER A 89 2.22 -14.40 1.41
CA SER A 89 1.72 -13.16 0.82
C SER A 89 0.70 -13.40 -0.29
N ASN A 90 -0.05 -12.34 -0.62
CA ASN A 90 -0.96 -12.31 -1.77
C ASN A 90 -0.25 -12.08 -3.11
N LYS A 91 1.09 -11.93 -3.13
CA LYS A 91 1.88 -11.81 -4.36
C LYS A 91 1.63 -13.04 -5.23
N LYS A 92 1.36 -12.80 -6.52
CA LYS A 92 1.10 -13.90 -7.47
C LYS A 92 2.34 -14.21 -8.31
N VAL A 93 2.59 -15.50 -8.49
CA VAL A 93 3.57 -16.07 -9.42
C VAL A 93 2.85 -17.12 -10.26
N ASN A 94 2.96 -17.03 -11.58
CA ASN A 94 2.26 -17.92 -12.51
C ASN A 94 0.73 -18.01 -12.23
N GLY A 95 0.13 -16.85 -11.85
CA GLY A 95 -1.31 -16.77 -11.58
C GLY A 95 -1.76 -17.23 -10.18
N LYS A 96 -0.87 -17.88 -9.38
CA LYS A 96 -1.16 -18.43 -8.05
C LYS A 96 -0.48 -17.57 -6.98
N LYS A 97 -1.15 -17.34 -5.84
CA LYS A 97 -0.59 -16.58 -4.70
C LYS A 97 0.49 -17.39 -3.99
N LEU A 98 1.53 -16.73 -3.44
CA LEU A 98 2.58 -17.40 -2.68
C LEU A 98 2.03 -18.17 -1.48
N MET A 99 1.06 -17.61 -0.76
CA MET A 99 0.38 -18.29 0.36
C MET A 99 -0.33 -19.59 -0.06
N ASP A 100 -0.78 -19.70 -1.30
CA ASP A 100 -1.47 -20.91 -1.78
C ASP A 100 -0.46 -22.04 -2.08
N TYR A 101 0.76 -21.71 -2.56
CA TYR A 101 1.86 -22.67 -2.66
C TYR A 101 2.18 -23.30 -1.29
N GLN A 102 2.30 -22.46 -0.26
CA GLN A 102 2.58 -22.94 1.10
C GLN A 102 1.46 -23.84 1.65
N ARG A 103 0.19 -23.44 1.48
CA ARG A 103 -0.96 -24.24 1.94
C ARG A 103 -1.07 -25.61 1.29
N GLU A 104 -0.62 -25.73 0.05
CA GLU A 104 -0.60 -26.99 -0.69
C GLU A 104 0.66 -27.82 -0.45
N GLY A 105 1.59 -27.36 0.41
CA GLY A 105 2.85 -28.05 0.68
C GLY A 105 3.83 -28.05 -0.50
N ILE A 106 3.64 -27.13 -1.46
CA ILE A 106 4.52 -26.98 -2.63
C ILE A 106 5.60 -25.97 -2.28
N GLU A 107 6.82 -26.19 -2.79
CA GLU A 107 7.92 -25.24 -2.62
C GLU A 107 7.50 -23.85 -3.07
N VAL A 108 7.63 -22.86 -2.17
CA VAL A 108 7.25 -21.46 -2.45
C VAL A 108 8.36 -20.79 -3.25
N PRO A 109 8.06 -20.27 -4.46
CA PRO A 109 9.06 -19.56 -5.26
C PRO A 109 9.61 -18.35 -4.51
N LYS A 110 10.93 -18.15 -4.56
CA LYS A 110 11.56 -16.93 -4.06
C LYS A 110 11.25 -15.78 -5.03
N VAL A 111 10.59 -14.75 -4.54
CA VAL A 111 10.19 -13.58 -5.31
C VAL A 111 10.72 -12.34 -4.62
N TYR A 112 11.25 -11.42 -5.40
CA TYR A 112 11.72 -10.14 -4.93
C TYR A 112 10.81 -9.01 -5.43
N SER A 113 10.75 -7.94 -4.68
CA SER A 113 10.10 -6.70 -5.06
C SER A 113 11.06 -5.53 -4.88
N ASP A 114 11.15 -4.69 -5.91
CA ASP A 114 11.83 -3.40 -5.79
C ASP A 114 10.93 -2.46 -5.01
N ILE A 115 11.45 -1.93 -3.92
CA ILE A 115 10.77 -1.03 -3.01
C ILE A 115 11.67 0.16 -2.68
N GLU A 116 11.08 1.22 -2.14
CA GLU A 116 11.82 2.35 -1.61
C GLU A 116 11.34 2.64 -0.19
N ILE A 117 12.30 2.76 0.72
CA ILE A 117 12.08 3.19 2.10
C ILE A 117 12.54 4.64 2.20
N TYR A 118 11.59 5.55 2.44
CA TYR A 118 11.85 6.99 2.47
C TYR A 118 12.46 7.45 3.79
N SER A 119 12.02 6.83 4.89
CA SER A 119 12.54 7.11 6.23
C SER A 119 12.27 5.95 7.18
N MET A 120 13.15 5.80 8.17
CA MET A 120 12.96 4.94 9.33
C MET A 120 13.33 5.70 10.60
N GLU A 121 12.55 5.52 11.64
CA GLU A 121 12.73 6.16 12.96
C GLU A 121 12.65 5.10 14.05
N ASP A 122 13.61 5.12 14.99
CA ASP A 122 13.60 4.28 16.17
C ASP A 122 12.67 4.89 17.23
N LEU A 123 11.69 4.11 17.66
CA LEU A 123 10.71 4.52 18.68
C LEU A 123 10.98 3.90 20.05
N GLY A 124 12.10 3.19 20.21
CA GLY A 124 12.44 2.42 21.40
C GLY A 124 11.76 1.05 21.45
N ASP A 125 12.25 0.19 22.35
CA ASP A 125 11.74 -1.17 22.56
C ASP A 125 11.59 -1.97 21.25
N TYR A 126 12.60 -1.85 20.38
CA TYR A 126 12.61 -2.46 19.05
C TYR A 126 11.37 -2.12 18.18
N SER A 127 10.68 -1.03 18.52
CA SER A 127 9.63 -0.45 17.70
C SER A 127 10.22 0.59 16.75
N PHE A 128 9.67 0.66 15.55
CA PHE A 128 10.12 1.60 14.54
C PHE A 128 8.96 2.13 13.72
N LYS A 129 9.14 3.33 13.19
CA LYS A 129 8.25 3.92 12.21
C LYS A 129 8.93 3.86 10.84
N VAL A 130 8.21 3.48 9.81
CA VAL A 130 8.71 3.38 8.44
C VAL A 130 7.75 4.05 7.46
N ALA A 131 8.28 4.97 6.62
CA ALA A 131 7.58 5.48 5.45
C ALA A 131 8.18 4.83 4.20
N CYS A 132 7.32 4.26 3.34
CA CYS A 132 7.78 3.41 2.23
C CYS A 132 6.81 3.41 1.04
N SER A 133 7.35 3.00 -0.11
CA SER A 133 6.58 2.76 -1.33
C SER A 133 5.59 1.61 -1.18
N SER A 134 4.65 1.53 -2.12
CA SER A 134 3.74 0.39 -2.21
C SER A 134 4.50 -0.91 -2.44
N GLY A 135 3.94 -2.03 -1.98
CA GLY A 135 4.55 -3.35 -2.13
C GLY A 135 5.62 -3.68 -1.09
N THR A 136 5.91 -2.79 -0.16
CA THR A 136 6.82 -3.05 0.97
C THR A 136 6.15 -3.96 1.99
N TYR A 137 6.88 -4.98 2.43
CA TYR A 137 6.48 -5.91 3.49
C TYR A 137 7.27 -5.63 4.76
N VAL A 138 6.59 -5.14 5.80
CA VAL A 138 7.23 -4.86 7.10
C VAL A 138 7.75 -6.15 7.76
N ARG A 139 7.08 -7.27 7.55
CA ARG A 139 7.56 -8.61 7.98
C ARG A 139 8.95 -8.93 7.43
N SER A 140 9.19 -8.63 6.15
CA SER A 140 10.52 -8.82 5.55
C SER A 140 11.55 -7.85 6.13
N ILE A 141 11.17 -6.61 6.44
CA ILE A 141 12.08 -5.67 7.13
C ILE A 141 12.52 -6.25 8.47
N CYS A 142 11.59 -6.76 9.28
CA CYS A 142 11.88 -7.35 10.58
C CYS A 142 12.82 -8.57 10.46
N ARG A 143 12.52 -9.49 9.53
CA ARG A 143 13.38 -10.66 9.25
C ARG A 143 14.78 -10.25 8.82
N ASP A 144 14.89 -9.37 7.83
CA ASP A 144 16.16 -8.98 7.22
C ASP A 144 17.01 -8.16 8.20
N LEU A 145 16.38 -7.30 9.03
CA LEU A 145 17.07 -6.58 10.10
C LEU A 145 17.67 -7.55 11.14
N ALA A 146 16.90 -8.56 11.55
CA ALA A 146 17.42 -9.57 12.46
C ALA A 146 18.62 -10.32 11.85
N LEU A 147 18.52 -10.71 10.59
CA LEU A 147 19.63 -11.38 9.90
C LEU A 147 20.88 -10.50 9.80
N ASN A 148 20.72 -9.21 9.51
CA ASN A 148 21.84 -8.27 9.42
C ASN A 148 22.57 -8.08 10.75
N THR A 149 21.88 -8.28 11.88
CA THR A 149 22.44 -8.20 13.23
C THR A 149 22.86 -9.57 13.78
N ASN A 150 22.97 -10.58 12.92
CA ASN A 150 23.27 -11.97 13.31
C ASN A 150 22.27 -12.54 14.32
N ASN A 151 21.00 -12.17 14.18
CA ASN A 151 19.87 -12.64 14.98
C ASN A 151 18.88 -13.42 14.12
N LEU A 152 17.94 -14.10 14.78
CA LEU A 152 16.65 -14.44 14.25
C LEU A 152 15.63 -13.42 14.73
N GLY A 153 14.61 -13.13 13.92
CA GLY A 153 13.56 -12.21 14.32
C GLY A 153 12.35 -12.26 13.40
N CYS A 154 11.23 -11.83 13.94
CA CYS A 154 9.97 -11.75 13.23
C CYS A 154 9.19 -10.50 13.66
N MET A 155 8.19 -10.12 12.89
CA MET A 155 7.33 -8.97 13.21
C MET A 155 6.43 -9.31 14.40
N LYS A 156 6.51 -8.51 15.48
CA LYS A 156 5.70 -8.65 16.68
C LYS A 156 4.36 -7.95 16.57
N SER A 157 4.34 -6.74 16.04
CA SER A 157 3.12 -5.96 15.84
C SER A 157 3.24 -5.05 14.62
N LEU A 158 2.08 -4.65 14.08
CA LEU A 158 2.01 -3.75 12.94
C LEU A 158 0.79 -2.85 13.02
N ARG A 159 1.00 -1.55 12.85
CA ARG A 159 -0.05 -0.55 12.69
C ARG A 159 0.23 0.31 11.48
N ARG A 160 -0.66 0.34 10.50
CA ARG A 160 -0.57 1.25 9.36
C ARG A 160 -1.14 2.62 9.75
N THR A 161 -0.29 3.63 9.82
CA THR A 161 -0.65 4.98 10.26
C THR A 161 -1.05 5.88 9.09
N LYS A 162 -0.63 5.54 7.85
CA LYS A 162 -0.94 6.36 6.68
C LYS A 162 -1.03 5.53 5.39
N VAL A 163 -1.95 5.92 4.51
CA VAL A 163 -2.08 5.43 3.13
C VAL A 163 -2.29 6.64 2.21
N GLY A 164 -1.30 7.00 1.40
CA GLY A 164 -1.32 8.21 0.60
C GLY A 164 -1.55 9.43 1.48
N ARG A 165 -2.64 10.15 1.25
CA ARG A 165 -3.01 11.34 2.04
C ARG A 165 -3.79 11.03 3.33
N PHE A 166 -4.32 9.82 3.48
CA PHE A 166 -5.16 9.44 4.62
C PHE A 166 -4.33 8.98 5.80
N THR A 167 -4.50 9.63 6.95
CA THR A 167 -3.82 9.34 8.20
C THR A 167 -4.76 8.65 9.19
N ILE A 168 -4.17 8.05 10.23
CA ILE A 168 -4.93 7.33 11.27
C ILE A 168 -5.91 8.25 12.02
N ASP A 169 -5.56 9.52 12.18
CA ASP A 169 -6.41 10.50 12.89
C ASP A 169 -7.69 10.85 12.11
N GLN A 170 -7.73 10.56 10.82
CA GLN A 170 -8.88 10.77 9.95
C GLN A 170 -9.76 9.52 9.82
N ALA A 171 -9.31 8.39 10.36
CA ALA A 171 -10.01 7.12 10.22
C ALA A 171 -11.09 6.98 11.30
N GLN A 172 -12.23 6.40 10.93
CA GLN A 172 -13.22 5.91 11.88
C GLN A 172 -12.91 4.45 12.22
N THR A 173 -13.16 4.06 13.45
CA THR A 173 -13.07 2.67 13.88
C THR A 173 -14.27 1.88 13.37
N LEU A 174 -14.21 0.54 13.44
CA LEU A 174 -15.38 -0.29 13.14
C LEU A 174 -16.54 -0.02 14.12
N GLU A 175 -16.22 0.25 15.38
CA GLU A 175 -17.19 0.61 16.41
C GLU A 175 -17.86 1.97 16.12
N ASP A 176 -17.09 2.96 15.64
CA ASP A 176 -17.65 4.23 15.17
C ASP A 176 -18.65 4.00 14.02
N LEU A 177 -18.33 3.12 13.08
CA LEU A 177 -19.21 2.84 11.94
C LEU A 177 -20.48 2.07 12.30
N GLU A 178 -20.53 1.41 13.46
CA GLU A 178 -21.75 0.78 13.97
C GLU A 178 -22.68 1.81 14.63
N THR A 179 -22.14 2.90 15.15
CA THR A 179 -22.88 3.88 15.98
C THR A 179 -23.04 5.25 15.32
N GLN A 180 -22.27 5.55 14.31
CA GLN A 180 -22.21 6.84 13.63
C GLN A 180 -22.33 6.71 12.11
N GLU A 181 -22.76 7.76 11.44
CA GLU A 181 -22.69 7.83 9.99
C GLU A 181 -21.24 7.83 9.48
N PRO A 182 -20.93 7.09 8.40
CA PRO A 182 -19.59 7.06 7.85
C PRO A 182 -19.20 8.43 7.26
N VAL A 183 -18.01 8.90 7.57
CA VAL A 183 -17.43 10.08 6.94
C VAL A 183 -16.94 9.71 5.54
N LEU A 184 -17.57 10.29 4.52
CA LEU A 184 -17.25 10.05 3.12
C LEU A 184 -16.40 11.20 2.58
N TYR A 185 -15.25 10.87 2.01
CA TYR A 185 -14.39 11.81 1.31
C TYR A 185 -14.79 11.88 -0.18
N PRO A 186 -14.91 13.08 -0.76
CA PRO A 186 -15.22 13.24 -2.18
C PRO A 186 -14.19 12.55 -3.08
N SER A 187 -14.63 11.89 -4.14
CA SER A 187 -13.73 11.19 -5.07
C SER A 187 -12.66 12.09 -5.69
N ILE A 188 -12.95 13.37 -5.88
CA ILE A 188 -12.02 14.35 -6.41
C ILE A 188 -10.81 14.57 -5.49
N SER A 189 -10.98 14.36 -4.17
CA SER A 189 -9.91 14.58 -3.19
C SER A 189 -8.75 13.60 -3.30
N VAL A 190 -8.91 12.47 -3.98
CA VAL A 190 -7.84 11.50 -4.21
C VAL A 190 -7.14 11.68 -5.55
N LEU A 191 -7.57 12.67 -6.34
CA LEU A 191 -7.03 13.01 -7.65
C LEU A 191 -6.30 14.37 -7.63
N ASP A 192 -5.85 14.84 -6.45
CA ASP A 192 -5.24 16.17 -6.28
C ASP A 192 -3.98 16.38 -7.16
N HIS A 193 -3.30 15.30 -7.52
CA HIS A 193 -2.13 15.29 -8.38
C HIS A 193 -2.44 15.50 -9.86
N LEU A 194 -3.70 15.43 -10.27
CA LEU A 194 -4.13 15.65 -11.65
C LEU A 194 -4.69 17.06 -11.83
N ASP A 195 -4.44 17.67 -12.98
CA ASP A 195 -5.16 18.88 -13.39
C ASP A 195 -6.65 18.56 -13.59
N LYS A 196 -7.51 19.41 -13.06
CA LYS A 196 -8.97 19.32 -13.17
C LYS A 196 -9.42 20.25 -14.28
N ILE A 197 -10.07 19.69 -15.28
CA ILE A 197 -10.46 20.42 -16.50
C ILE A 197 -11.96 20.25 -16.75
N ASP A 198 -12.66 21.37 -16.82
CA ASP A 198 -14.01 21.39 -17.37
C ASP A 198 -13.94 21.37 -18.91
N TYR A 199 -14.55 20.38 -19.53
CA TYR A 199 -14.48 20.17 -20.98
C TYR A 199 -15.85 20.23 -21.63
N GLN A 200 -15.92 20.85 -22.81
CA GLN A 200 -17.14 20.88 -23.65
C GLN A 200 -16.81 20.50 -25.09
N PRO A 201 -17.68 19.77 -25.78
CA PRO A 201 -18.95 19.23 -25.30
C PRO A 201 -18.74 17.96 -24.42
N ILE A 202 -19.39 17.94 -23.27
CA ILE A 202 -19.23 16.87 -22.26
C ILE A 202 -19.64 15.48 -22.78
N GLN A 203 -20.52 15.42 -23.78
CA GLN A 203 -20.96 14.18 -24.42
C GLN A 203 -19.81 13.41 -25.07
N ASP A 204 -18.76 14.08 -25.56
CA ASP A 204 -17.60 13.43 -26.13
C ASP A 204 -16.82 12.64 -25.06
N VAL A 205 -16.79 13.16 -23.83
CA VAL A 205 -16.17 12.51 -22.67
C VAL A 205 -16.96 11.26 -22.28
N TYR A 206 -18.29 11.35 -22.14
CA TYR A 206 -19.15 10.20 -21.83
C TYR A 206 -19.11 9.11 -22.91
N GLN A 207 -18.82 9.48 -24.16
CA GLN A 207 -18.63 8.54 -25.25
C GLN A 207 -17.20 7.99 -25.35
N GLY A 208 -16.29 8.47 -24.48
CA GLY A 208 -14.88 8.04 -24.47
C GLY A 208 -14.10 8.47 -25.72
N LYS A 209 -14.54 9.51 -26.42
CA LYS A 209 -13.86 10.02 -27.62
C LYS A 209 -12.51 10.64 -27.23
N ARG A 210 -11.62 10.74 -28.24
CA ARG A 210 -10.46 11.62 -28.15
C ARG A 210 -10.89 13.07 -28.06
N ILE A 211 -10.26 13.82 -27.18
CA ILE A 211 -10.52 15.24 -26.96
C ILE A 211 -9.26 16.07 -27.19
N ARG A 212 -9.45 17.34 -27.49
CA ARG A 212 -8.35 18.30 -27.63
C ARG A 212 -8.26 19.15 -26.37
N LEU A 213 -7.05 19.16 -25.78
CA LEU A 213 -6.74 19.97 -24.60
C LEU A 213 -5.39 20.66 -24.80
N ASP A 214 -5.32 21.91 -24.42
CA ASP A 214 -4.07 22.64 -24.29
C ASP A 214 -3.53 22.42 -22.87
N ASN A 215 -2.91 21.24 -22.66
CA ASN A 215 -2.33 20.85 -21.39
C ASN A 215 -1.02 20.11 -21.61
N LEU A 216 -0.02 20.38 -20.74
CA LEU A 216 1.31 19.78 -20.81
C LEU A 216 1.41 18.45 -20.03
N ASN A 217 0.51 18.20 -19.08
CA ASN A 217 0.57 17.02 -18.23
C ASN A 217 0.21 15.74 -18.99
N GLN A 218 0.73 14.64 -18.52
CA GLN A 218 0.49 13.32 -19.14
C GLN A 218 -0.93 12.81 -18.86
N GLU A 219 -1.49 13.16 -17.72
CA GLU A 219 -2.83 12.77 -17.31
C GLU A 219 -3.60 13.97 -16.76
N VAL A 220 -4.91 13.97 -17.01
CA VAL A 220 -5.83 15.00 -16.52
C VAL A 220 -7.13 14.37 -16.06
N CYS A 221 -7.81 15.03 -15.13
CA CYS A 221 -9.15 14.69 -14.66
C CYS A 221 -10.19 15.60 -15.30
N ILE A 222 -11.14 15.03 -16.03
CA ILE A 222 -12.24 15.79 -16.61
C ILE A 222 -13.39 15.86 -15.61
N LEU A 223 -13.90 17.06 -15.42
CA LEU A 223 -15.02 17.35 -14.53
C LEU A 223 -16.33 17.58 -15.32
N ASP A 224 -17.45 17.24 -14.69
CA ASP A 224 -18.79 17.67 -15.06
C ASP A 224 -19.47 18.19 -13.79
N ALA A 225 -19.87 19.46 -13.80
CA ALA A 225 -20.46 20.14 -12.64
C ALA A 225 -19.63 19.98 -11.33
N GLY A 226 -18.31 20.02 -11.45
CA GLY A 226 -17.37 19.87 -10.32
C GLY A 226 -17.08 18.44 -9.89
N GLU A 227 -17.75 17.44 -10.45
CA GLU A 227 -17.53 16.02 -10.14
C GLU A 227 -16.58 15.36 -11.15
N PRO A 228 -15.64 14.52 -10.70
CA PRO A 228 -14.71 13.81 -11.57
C PRO A 228 -15.46 12.72 -12.35
N ILE A 229 -15.51 12.86 -13.68
CA ILE A 229 -16.21 11.92 -14.56
C ILE A 229 -15.28 11.05 -15.39
N ALA A 230 -14.07 11.50 -15.69
CA ALA A 230 -13.12 10.68 -16.45
C ALA A 230 -11.68 11.09 -16.19
N ILE A 231 -10.76 10.14 -16.38
CA ILE A 231 -9.35 10.39 -16.47
C ILE A 231 -8.92 10.17 -17.92
N TYR A 232 -8.20 11.16 -18.45
CA TYR A 232 -7.67 11.17 -19.80
C TYR A 232 -6.15 11.16 -19.76
N GLU A 233 -5.52 10.47 -20.70
CA GLU A 233 -4.08 10.45 -20.86
C GLU A 233 -3.68 11.05 -22.22
N LYS A 234 -2.55 11.72 -22.25
CA LYS A 234 -1.99 12.34 -23.45
C LYS A 234 -1.55 11.26 -24.43
N GLU A 235 -2.16 11.24 -25.62
CA GLU A 235 -1.78 10.34 -26.71
C GLU A 235 -0.70 10.99 -27.59
N ARG A 236 -0.83 12.30 -27.85
CA ARG A 236 0.10 13.15 -28.58
C ARG A 236 -0.19 14.61 -28.23
N GLU A 237 0.62 15.51 -28.76
CA GLU A 237 0.44 16.94 -28.50
C GLU A 237 -1.00 17.41 -28.83
N GLY A 238 -1.62 18.04 -27.84
CA GLY A 238 -2.99 18.55 -27.93
C GLY A 238 -4.10 17.50 -28.03
N ILE A 239 -3.78 16.19 -28.04
CA ILE A 239 -4.79 15.11 -28.16
C ILE A 239 -4.69 14.17 -26.95
N PHE A 240 -5.82 14.01 -26.28
CA PHE A 240 -5.98 13.13 -25.13
C PHE A 240 -7.02 12.03 -25.44
N LYS A 241 -6.75 10.81 -24.98
CA LYS A 241 -7.66 9.67 -25.07
C LYS A 241 -8.18 9.28 -23.68
N SER A 242 -9.38 8.72 -23.63
CA SER A 242 -9.96 8.24 -22.38
C SER A 242 -9.14 7.09 -21.80
N LYS A 243 -8.64 7.27 -20.59
CA LYS A 243 -7.98 6.22 -19.79
C LYS A 243 -8.99 5.49 -18.93
N ARG A 244 -9.89 6.23 -18.30
CA ARG A 244 -10.92 5.65 -17.41
C ARG A 244 -12.15 6.55 -17.28
N GLY A 245 -13.34 6.03 -17.59
CA GLY A 245 -14.62 6.63 -17.22
C GLY A 245 -14.98 6.32 -15.75
N LEU A 246 -15.47 7.34 -15.03
CA LEU A 246 -15.81 7.25 -13.60
C LEU A 246 -17.35 7.28 -13.36
N TRP A 247 -18.17 7.55 -14.40
CA TRP A 247 -19.64 7.53 -14.35
C TRP A 247 -20.25 6.17 -14.08
#